data_90fc312be23c62e9b4af30d017fa5ff0
#
_entry.id   90fc312be23c62e9b4af30d017fa5ff0
#
_cell.length_a   1.000
_cell.length_b   1.000
_cell.length_c   1.000
_cell.angle_alpha   90.00
_cell.angle_beta   90.00
_cell.angle_gamma   90.00
#
_symmetry.space_group_name_H-M   'P 1'
#
loop_
_entity.id
_entity.type
_entity.pdbx_description
1 polymer ?
#
loop_
_entity_poly.entity_id
_entity_poly.type
_entity_poly.pdbx_seq_one_letter_code
_entity_poly.pdbx_strand_id
1 'polypeptide(L)'
;MLGFLLVVSYVENFQKFNRLIFPLPEGIKKYLVQYYPFYKRLSFRRKRKFEVRMKRFLNSFDYELRGNMRLTPEVQAVLGGAATRISLNLPEECFDFFNTIVLYPEFYHSNVTDRDHKGEVNPTRRTIVFSWKGIVESFNRGDQGLNLWMHEYAHALYFEHKLMHDEYEIFNEEAFNRVMGQAEIEIERIKGGQNHFLRHYAATNVEEFFAVATENFFERSVQFKKELPELYGTLVLLLRQDPAKD
;
A
#
# COMPACT_ATOMS: atom_id res chain seq x y z
N MET A 1 17.62 30.75 -21.95
CA MET A 1 17.04 30.20 -20.72
C MET A 1 15.84 29.30 -20.99
N LEU A 2 14.85 29.74 -21.78
CA LEU A 2 13.65 28.94 -22.14
C LEU A 2 13.98 27.61 -22.87
N GLY A 3 14.92 27.65 -23.83
CA GLY A 3 15.33 26.45 -24.57
C GLY A 3 16.01 25.38 -23.73
N PHE A 4 16.78 25.78 -22.71
CA PHE A 4 17.43 24.86 -21.78
C PHE A 4 16.41 24.15 -20.88
N LEU A 5 15.39 24.87 -20.38
CA LEU A 5 14.29 24.30 -19.58
C LEU A 5 13.46 23.32 -20.39
N LEU A 6 13.21 23.60 -21.67
CA LEU A 6 12.49 22.68 -22.56
C LEU A 6 13.27 21.41 -22.85
N VAL A 7 14.58 21.50 -23.04
CA VAL A 7 15.46 20.35 -23.25
C VAL A 7 15.55 19.50 -21.98
N VAL A 8 15.70 20.10 -20.81
CA VAL A 8 15.72 19.37 -19.53
C VAL A 8 14.40 18.64 -19.30
N SER A 9 13.26 19.33 -19.49
CA SER A 9 11.93 18.72 -19.38
C SER A 9 11.71 17.58 -20.39
N TYR A 10 12.19 17.73 -21.62
CA TYR A 10 12.12 16.67 -22.63
C TYR A 10 12.98 15.46 -22.26
N VAL A 11 14.21 15.68 -21.80
CA VAL A 11 15.12 14.60 -21.37
C VAL A 11 14.58 13.87 -20.15
N GLU A 12 14.02 14.58 -19.17
CA GLU A 12 13.39 13.98 -18.00
C GLU A 12 12.14 13.16 -18.38
N ASN A 13 11.26 13.69 -19.22
CA ASN A 13 10.10 12.98 -19.72
C ASN A 13 10.49 11.76 -20.58
N PHE A 14 11.50 11.87 -21.43
CA PHE A 14 12.04 10.77 -22.22
C PHE A 14 12.68 9.70 -21.35
N GLN A 15 13.41 10.07 -20.30
CA GLN A 15 13.96 9.12 -19.34
C GLN A 15 12.87 8.44 -18.52
N LYS A 16 11.84 9.17 -18.06
CA LYS A 16 10.65 8.58 -17.42
C LYS A 16 9.94 7.59 -18.35
N PHE A 17 9.71 7.96 -19.60
CA PHE A 17 9.08 7.13 -20.61
C PHE A 17 9.91 5.87 -20.91
N ASN A 18 11.21 6.00 -21.14
CA ASN A 18 12.11 4.86 -21.36
C ASN A 18 12.16 3.92 -20.13
N ARG A 19 12.19 4.45 -18.90
CA ARG A 19 12.14 3.63 -17.69
C ARG A 19 10.87 2.79 -17.60
N LEU A 20 9.74 3.26 -18.15
CA LEU A 20 8.47 2.51 -18.18
C LEU A 20 8.45 1.41 -19.23
N ILE A 21 9.16 1.58 -20.36
CA ILE A 21 9.16 0.62 -21.47
C ILE A 21 9.99 -0.62 -21.16
N PHE A 22 11.13 -0.46 -20.45
CA PHE A 22 11.98 -1.60 -20.11
C PHE A 22 11.29 -2.52 -19.08
N PRO A 23 11.49 -3.83 -19.18
CA PRO A 23 10.95 -4.76 -18.18
C PRO A 23 11.53 -4.46 -16.80
N LEU A 24 10.80 -4.83 -15.76
CA LEU A 24 11.30 -4.78 -14.39
C LEU A 24 12.58 -5.64 -14.29
N PRO A 25 13.65 -5.16 -13.61
CA PRO A 25 14.88 -5.94 -13.47
C PRO A 25 14.64 -7.33 -12.89
N GLU A 26 15.32 -8.34 -13.44
CA GLU A 26 15.16 -9.74 -13.01
C GLU A 26 15.49 -9.94 -11.52
N GLY A 27 16.45 -9.17 -10.99
CA GLY A 27 16.75 -9.18 -9.55
C GLY A 27 15.55 -8.81 -8.69
N ILE A 28 14.71 -7.86 -9.13
CA ILE A 28 13.48 -7.48 -8.42
C ILE A 28 12.41 -8.56 -8.61
N LYS A 29 12.23 -9.08 -9.82
CA LYS A 29 11.24 -10.13 -10.11
C LYS A 29 11.47 -11.40 -9.30
N LYS A 30 12.74 -11.77 -9.07
CA LYS A 30 13.08 -12.89 -8.19
C LYS A 30 12.45 -12.77 -6.81
N TYR A 31 12.57 -11.59 -6.20
CA TYR A 31 12.00 -11.33 -4.88
C TYR A 31 10.47 -11.16 -4.91
N LEU A 32 9.90 -10.60 -5.99
CA LEU A 32 8.44 -10.61 -6.18
C LEU A 32 7.87 -12.03 -6.18
N VAL A 33 8.54 -12.95 -6.86
CA VAL A 33 8.15 -14.36 -6.88
C VAL A 33 8.27 -15.01 -5.50
N GLN A 34 9.25 -14.58 -4.70
CA GLN A 34 9.49 -15.08 -3.35
C GLN A 34 8.46 -14.58 -2.35
N TYR A 35 8.20 -13.27 -2.32
CA TYR A 35 7.40 -12.62 -1.28
C TYR A 35 5.92 -12.45 -1.64
N TYR A 36 5.56 -12.54 -2.94
CA TYR A 36 4.20 -12.33 -3.41
C TYR A 36 3.70 -13.50 -4.25
N PRO A 37 3.17 -14.58 -3.63
CA PRO A 37 2.67 -15.76 -4.36
C PRO A 37 1.63 -15.42 -5.43
N PHE A 38 0.78 -14.40 -5.20
CA PHE A 38 -0.22 -13.95 -6.17
C PHE A 38 0.44 -13.48 -7.48
N TYR A 39 1.64 -12.85 -7.43
CA TYR A 39 2.34 -12.40 -8.63
C TYR A 39 2.66 -13.56 -9.58
N LYS A 40 2.95 -14.75 -9.05
CA LYS A 40 3.16 -15.96 -9.87
C LYS A 40 1.91 -16.32 -10.67
N ARG A 41 0.73 -16.18 -10.07
CA ARG A 41 -0.57 -16.56 -10.64
C ARG A 41 -1.11 -15.56 -11.66
N LEU A 42 -0.56 -14.34 -11.71
CA LEU A 42 -1.00 -13.32 -12.66
C LEU A 42 -0.79 -13.79 -14.10
N SER A 43 -1.80 -13.56 -14.95
CA SER A 43 -1.65 -13.73 -16.40
C SER A 43 -0.59 -12.77 -16.95
N PHE A 44 -0.07 -13.06 -18.14
CA PHE A 44 0.96 -12.24 -18.79
C PHE A 44 0.58 -10.75 -18.85
N ARG A 45 -0.67 -10.43 -19.24
CA ARG A 45 -1.16 -9.05 -19.31
C ARG A 45 -1.22 -8.38 -17.93
N ARG A 46 -1.72 -9.09 -16.91
CA ARG A 46 -1.77 -8.58 -15.53
C ARG A 46 -0.37 -8.42 -14.93
N LYS A 47 0.58 -9.33 -15.21
CA LYS A 47 2.00 -9.17 -14.83
C LYS A 47 2.60 -7.91 -15.42
N ARG A 48 2.37 -7.67 -16.71
CA ARG A 48 2.89 -6.48 -17.38
C ARG A 48 2.33 -5.20 -16.77
N LYS A 49 1.01 -5.15 -16.51
CA LYS A 49 0.37 -4.03 -15.80
C LYS A 49 0.99 -3.81 -14.42
N PHE A 50 1.16 -4.89 -13.65
CA PHE A 50 1.79 -4.86 -12.33
C PHE A 50 3.22 -4.29 -12.39
N GLU A 51 4.06 -4.81 -13.29
CA GLU A 51 5.45 -4.38 -13.44
C GLU A 51 5.58 -2.90 -13.84
N VAL A 52 4.74 -2.43 -14.75
CA VAL A 52 4.72 -1.01 -15.15
C VAL A 52 4.32 -0.12 -13.98
N ARG A 53 3.25 -0.48 -13.26
CA ARG A 53 2.79 0.27 -12.10
C ARG A 53 3.81 0.30 -10.97
N MET A 54 4.43 -0.85 -10.70
CA MET A 54 5.50 -0.96 -9.71
C MET A 54 6.69 -0.06 -10.04
N LYS A 55 7.11 -0.02 -11.32
CA LYS A 55 8.19 0.87 -11.76
C LYS A 55 7.83 2.34 -11.59
N ARG A 56 6.59 2.72 -11.91
CA ARG A 56 6.10 4.09 -11.66
C ARG A 56 6.22 4.40 -10.17
N PHE A 57 5.65 3.56 -9.31
CA PHE A 57 5.73 3.73 -7.86
C PHE A 57 7.18 3.87 -7.36
N LEU A 58 8.07 2.95 -7.75
CA LEU A 58 9.48 3.00 -7.31
C LEU A 58 10.22 4.26 -7.77
N ASN A 59 9.80 4.90 -8.87
CA ASN A 59 10.43 6.10 -9.41
C ASN A 59 9.76 7.41 -8.95
N SER A 60 8.58 7.35 -8.30
CA SER A 60 7.86 8.54 -7.81
C SER A 60 8.31 8.99 -6.42
N PHE A 61 9.09 8.16 -5.71
CA PHE A 61 9.51 8.45 -4.35
C PHE A 61 11.00 8.77 -4.24
N ASP A 62 11.30 9.69 -3.34
CA ASP A 62 12.63 9.85 -2.75
C ASP A 62 12.77 8.85 -1.59
N TYR A 63 13.95 8.21 -1.47
CA TYR A 63 14.20 7.19 -0.45
C TYR A 63 15.20 7.70 0.58
N GLU A 64 14.73 7.89 1.81
CA GLU A 64 15.60 8.16 2.96
C GLU A 64 15.95 6.87 3.70
N LEU A 65 17.11 6.32 3.42
CA LEU A 65 17.57 5.07 4.01
C LEU A 65 18.43 5.36 5.25
N ARG A 66 17.96 4.93 6.42
CA ARG A 66 18.61 5.17 7.70
C ARG A 66 19.58 4.05 8.06
N GLY A 67 20.58 4.37 8.87
CA GLY A 67 21.62 3.42 9.27
C GLY A 67 22.40 2.87 8.07
N ASN A 68 22.50 1.55 7.99
CA ASN A 68 23.20 0.84 6.91
C ASN A 68 22.26 0.29 5.83
N MET A 69 21.00 0.76 5.78
CA MET A 69 20.05 0.33 4.77
C MET A 69 20.48 0.77 3.35
N ARG A 70 20.12 -0.06 2.38
CA ARG A 70 20.36 0.22 0.95
C ARG A 70 19.11 -0.14 0.15
N LEU A 71 18.86 0.57 -0.93
CA LEU A 71 17.75 0.28 -1.84
C LEU A 71 18.11 -0.92 -2.76
N THR A 72 18.20 -2.10 -2.15
CA THR A 72 18.49 -3.34 -2.86
C THR A 72 17.30 -3.80 -3.71
N PRO A 73 17.49 -4.72 -4.68
CA PRO A 73 16.38 -5.33 -5.41
C PRO A 73 15.33 -5.98 -4.50
N GLU A 74 15.74 -6.52 -3.35
CA GLU A 74 14.84 -7.08 -2.34
C GLU A 74 13.97 -6.00 -1.69
N VAL A 75 14.57 -4.92 -1.20
CA VAL A 75 13.86 -3.77 -0.61
C VAL A 75 12.88 -3.19 -1.63
N GLN A 76 13.31 -3.00 -2.89
CA GLN A 76 12.43 -2.53 -3.96
C GLN A 76 11.26 -3.47 -4.23
N ALA A 77 11.50 -4.79 -4.25
CA ALA A 77 10.45 -5.79 -4.45
C ALA A 77 9.42 -5.77 -3.32
N VAL A 78 9.89 -5.67 -2.08
CA VAL A 78 9.02 -5.65 -0.90
C VAL A 78 8.17 -4.39 -0.88
N LEU A 79 8.77 -3.21 -0.95
CA LEU A 79 8.05 -1.94 -0.88
C LEU A 79 7.13 -1.76 -2.10
N GLY A 80 7.68 -1.89 -3.32
CA GLY A 80 6.91 -1.70 -4.54
C GLY A 80 5.85 -2.79 -4.78
N GLY A 81 6.11 -4.02 -4.33
CA GLY A 81 5.18 -5.14 -4.48
C GLY A 81 3.87 -4.92 -3.74
N ALA A 82 3.90 -4.49 -2.48
CA ALA A 82 2.70 -4.23 -1.70
C ALA A 82 1.93 -3.00 -2.19
N ALA A 83 2.63 -1.88 -2.44
CA ALA A 83 2.01 -0.69 -2.98
C ALA A 83 1.29 -0.98 -4.32
N THR A 84 1.94 -1.76 -5.17
CA THR A 84 1.34 -2.18 -6.46
C THR A 84 0.19 -3.15 -6.27
N ARG A 85 0.28 -4.08 -5.29
CA ARG A 85 -0.80 -5.04 -5.00
C ARG A 85 -2.07 -4.32 -4.61
N ILE A 86 -1.98 -3.39 -3.66
CA ILE A 86 -3.15 -2.65 -3.17
C ILE A 86 -3.76 -1.75 -4.25
N SER A 87 -2.92 -1.10 -5.06
CA SER A 87 -3.35 -0.10 -6.04
C SER A 87 -3.55 -0.62 -7.46
N LEU A 88 -3.41 -1.93 -7.74
CA LEU A 88 -3.29 -2.50 -9.09
C LEU A 88 -4.38 -2.08 -10.08
N ASN A 89 -5.62 -1.89 -9.63
CA ASN A 89 -6.75 -1.49 -10.44
C ASN A 89 -7.31 -0.10 -10.09
N LEU A 90 -6.66 0.62 -9.19
CA LEU A 90 -6.98 2.01 -8.85
C LEU A 90 -6.38 2.97 -9.89
N PRO A 91 -6.74 4.27 -9.86
CA PRO A 91 -6.16 5.30 -10.71
C PRO A 91 -4.63 5.33 -10.65
N GLU A 92 -4.00 5.90 -11.67
CA GLU A 92 -2.53 5.95 -11.74
C GLU A 92 -1.92 6.92 -10.74
N GLU A 93 -2.68 7.89 -10.29
CA GLU A 93 -2.33 8.93 -9.32
C GLU A 93 -2.12 8.42 -7.90
N CYS A 94 -2.51 7.15 -7.60
CA CYS A 94 -2.33 6.58 -6.27
C CYS A 94 -0.90 6.73 -5.76
N PHE A 95 -0.77 7.28 -4.56
CA PHE A 95 0.45 7.65 -3.84
C PHE A 95 1.17 8.91 -4.36
N ASP A 96 0.62 9.65 -5.33
CA ASP A 96 1.24 10.87 -5.86
C ASP A 96 1.24 12.03 -4.82
N PHE A 97 0.38 11.96 -3.79
CA PHE A 97 0.42 12.89 -2.66
C PHE A 97 1.69 12.74 -1.82
N PHE A 98 2.18 11.52 -1.66
CA PHE A 98 3.39 11.24 -0.88
C PHE A 98 4.62 11.31 -1.78
N ASN A 99 5.73 11.81 -1.24
CA ASN A 99 6.97 11.99 -2.00
C ASN A 99 8.18 11.26 -1.40
N THR A 100 8.12 10.85 -0.14
CA THR A 100 9.28 10.27 0.55
C THR A 100 8.91 8.96 1.24
N ILE A 101 9.73 7.93 1.03
CA ILE A 101 9.73 6.70 1.83
C ILE A 101 10.96 6.71 2.73
N VAL A 102 10.74 6.65 4.04
CA VAL A 102 11.80 6.53 5.05
C VAL A 102 11.90 5.08 5.50
N LEU A 103 13.08 4.48 5.44
CA LEU A 103 13.29 3.09 5.84
C LEU A 103 14.35 2.99 6.93
N TYR A 104 13.95 2.53 8.11
CA TYR A 104 14.82 2.22 9.23
C TYR A 104 15.20 0.72 9.25
N PRO A 105 16.41 0.34 9.69
CA PRO A 105 16.78 -1.07 9.85
C PRO A 105 15.99 -1.75 10.98
N GLU A 106 15.81 -1.06 12.10
CA GLU A 106 15.13 -1.49 13.32
C GLU A 106 13.83 -0.69 13.53
N PHE A 107 13.10 -0.99 14.61
CA PHE A 107 12.00 -0.13 15.06
C PHE A 107 12.55 1.26 15.35
N TYR A 108 11.73 2.27 15.14
CA TYR A 108 12.15 3.65 15.32
C TYR A 108 11.24 4.33 16.36
N HIS A 109 11.86 5.21 17.13
CA HIS A 109 11.11 6.05 18.06
C HIS A 109 10.51 7.25 17.30
N SER A 110 9.17 7.37 17.31
CA SER A 110 8.50 8.51 16.70
C SER A 110 8.46 9.68 17.69
N ASN A 111 9.10 10.77 17.33
CA ASN A 111 9.02 12.03 18.12
C ASN A 111 7.62 12.68 18.08
N VAL A 112 6.72 12.20 17.23
CA VAL A 112 5.36 12.72 17.11
C VAL A 112 4.43 12.04 18.12
N THR A 113 4.58 10.73 18.31
CA THR A 113 3.72 9.91 19.17
C THR A 113 4.40 9.48 20.47
N ASP A 114 5.69 9.76 20.64
CA ASP A 114 6.53 9.33 21.78
C ASP A 114 6.48 7.81 22.03
N ARG A 115 6.50 7.02 20.95
CA ARG A 115 6.43 5.55 20.98
C ARG A 115 7.31 4.92 19.91
N ASP A 116 7.66 3.66 20.13
CA ASP A 116 8.32 2.83 19.13
C ASP A 116 7.32 2.35 18.10
N HIS A 117 7.61 2.64 16.84
CA HIS A 117 6.77 2.31 15.70
C HIS A 117 7.45 1.32 14.76
N LYS A 118 6.63 0.48 14.13
CA LYS A 118 7.03 -0.41 13.03
C LYS A 118 6.84 0.25 11.68
N GLY A 119 5.83 1.13 11.57
CA GLY A 119 5.48 1.93 10.41
C GLY A 119 4.70 3.17 10.83
N GLU A 120 4.63 4.16 9.96
CA GLU A 120 3.87 5.39 10.19
C GLU A 120 3.63 6.11 8.85
N VAL A 121 2.44 6.64 8.64
CA VAL A 121 2.15 7.57 7.56
C VAL A 121 2.01 8.97 8.11
N ASN A 122 2.79 9.91 7.58
CA ASN A 122 2.74 11.31 7.99
C ASN A 122 2.30 12.21 6.82
N PRO A 123 1.01 12.55 6.72
CA PRO A 123 0.50 13.38 5.63
C PRO A 123 1.09 14.80 5.61
N THR A 124 1.36 15.39 6.78
CA THR A 124 1.94 16.74 6.87
C THR A 124 3.33 16.81 6.24
N ARG A 125 4.13 15.75 6.41
CA ARG A 125 5.46 15.65 5.82
C ARG A 125 5.46 14.94 4.46
N ARG A 126 4.33 14.44 4.02
CA ARG A 126 4.16 13.61 2.82
C ARG A 126 5.11 12.40 2.82
N THR A 127 5.28 11.76 3.98
CA THR A 127 6.20 10.64 4.17
C THR A 127 5.48 9.37 4.58
N ILE A 128 6.01 8.23 4.10
CA ILE A 128 5.63 6.90 4.57
C ILE A 128 6.88 6.28 5.20
N VAL A 129 6.78 5.87 6.45
CA VAL A 129 7.92 5.37 7.23
C VAL A 129 7.76 3.87 7.48
N PHE A 130 8.84 3.12 7.32
CA PHE A 130 8.87 1.68 7.57
C PHE A 130 10.08 1.28 8.42
N SER A 131 9.90 0.24 9.22
CA SER A 131 10.96 -0.54 9.86
C SER A 131 11.19 -1.81 9.04
N TRP A 132 12.41 -2.05 8.57
CA TRP A 132 12.74 -3.28 7.87
C TRP A 132 12.55 -4.51 8.74
N LYS A 133 12.94 -4.43 10.01
CA LYS A 133 12.67 -5.49 10.99
C LYS A 133 11.19 -5.78 11.15
N GLY A 134 10.35 -4.74 11.24
CA GLY A 134 8.90 -4.91 11.31
C GLY A 134 8.33 -5.59 10.06
N ILE A 135 8.86 -5.26 8.88
CA ILE A 135 8.53 -5.91 7.61
C ILE A 135 8.89 -7.41 7.66
N VAL A 136 10.13 -7.76 8.03
CA VAL A 136 10.59 -9.15 8.11
C VAL A 136 9.78 -9.95 9.12
N GLU A 137 9.47 -9.38 10.28
CA GLU A 137 8.60 -10.03 11.28
C GLU A 137 7.21 -10.34 10.73
N SER A 138 6.65 -9.45 9.90
CA SER A 138 5.34 -9.66 9.29
C SER A 138 5.34 -10.83 8.31
N PHE A 139 6.38 -10.99 7.48
CA PHE A 139 6.52 -12.16 6.62
C PHE A 139 6.61 -13.48 7.40
N ASN A 140 7.31 -13.48 8.52
CA ASN A 140 7.49 -14.68 9.34
C ASN A 140 6.20 -15.11 10.09
N ARG A 141 5.22 -14.21 10.23
CA ARG A 141 3.94 -14.51 10.90
C ARG A 141 2.91 -15.17 9.97
N GLY A 142 3.16 -15.21 8.66
CA GLY A 142 2.27 -15.83 7.69
C GLY A 142 0.90 -15.13 7.58
N ASP A 143 -0.12 -15.85 7.12
CA ASP A 143 -1.47 -15.38 6.79
C ASP A 143 -2.31 -14.99 8.03
N GLN A 144 -1.75 -14.24 8.97
CA GLN A 144 -2.46 -13.81 10.19
C GLN A 144 -3.15 -12.44 10.03
N GLY A 145 -3.16 -11.85 8.84
CA GLY A 145 -3.69 -10.50 8.60
C GLY A 145 -2.87 -9.42 9.33
N LEU A 146 -1.55 -9.60 9.37
CA LEU A 146 -0.58 -8.72 10.03
C LEU A 146 0.51 -8.31 9.04
N ASN A 147 0.12 -7.59 8.00
CA ASN A 147 1.01 -7.14 6.94
C ASN A 147 1.30 -5.65 7.11
N LEU A 148 2.40 -5.34 7.81
CA LEU A 148 2.77 -3.97 8.17
C LEU A 148 2.77 -3.00 6.98
N TRP A 149 3.43 -3.36 5.88
CA TRP A 149 3.54 -2.44 4.73
C TRP A 149 2.22 -2.28 3.99
N MET A 150 1.37 -3.33 3.94
CA MET A 150 0.02 -3.22 3.41
C MET A 150 -0.83 -2.27 4.25
N HIS A 151 -0.67 -2.34 5.57
CA HIS A 151 -1.31 -1.46 6.55
C HIS A 151 -0.95 0.01 6.32
N GLU A 152 0.34 0.32 6.23
CA GLU A 152 0.79 1.69 6.01
C GLU A 152 0.36 2.22 4.63
N TYR A 153 0.41 1.38 3.58
CA TYR A 153 -0.10 1.80 2.28
C TYR A 153 -1.62 1.99 2.26
N ALA A 154 -2.37 1.25 3.06
CA ALA A 154 -3.80 1.50 3.23
C ALA A 154 -4.06 2.87 3.89
N HIS A 155 -3.30 3.21 4.95
CA HIS A 155 -3.34 4.56 5.54
C HIS A 155 -2.97 5.63 4.52
N ALA A 156 -1.91 5.43 3.73
CA ALA A 156 -1.51 6.38 2.71
C ALA A 156 -2.63 6.64 1.69
N LEU A 157 -3.28 5.60 1.17
CA LEU A 157 -4.42 5.74 0.25
C LEU A 157 -5.64 6.40 0.91
N TYR A 158 -5.91 6.10 2.19
CA TYR A 158 -6.98 6.74 2.95
C TYR A 158 -6.75 8.24 3.07
N PHE A 159 -5.56 8.65 3.51
CA PHE A 159 -5.23 10.07 3.66
C PHE A 159 -5.18 10.79 2.32
N GLU A 160 -4.61 10.16 1.30
CA GLU A 160 -4.56 10.75 -0.03
C GLU A 160 -5.97 11.00 -0.60
N HIS A 161 -6.88 10.02 -0.49
CA HIS A 161 -8.27 10.20 -0.90
C HIS A 161 -8.95 11.37 -0.17
N LYS A 162 -8.73 11.48 1.15
CA LYS A 162 -9.30 12.56 1.98
C LYS A 162 -8.73 13.94 1.66
N LEU A 163 -7.46 14.03 1.29
CA LEU A 163 -6.75 15.29 1.12
C LEU A 163 -6.77 15.79 -0.32
N MET A 164 -6.86 14.88 -1.30
CA MET A 164 -6.73 15.20 -2.72
C MET A 164 -8.04 15.03 -3.50
N HIS A 165 -9.14 14.76 -2.82
CA HIS A 165 -10.43 14.50 -3.44
C HIS A 165 -10.91 15.60 -4.40
N ASP A 166 -10.55 16.86 -4.16
CA ASP A 166 -10.87 17.98 -5.05
C ASP A 166 -9.97 18.04 -6.31
N GLU A 167 -8.82 17.35 -6.31
CA GLU A 167 -7.88 17.34 -7.43
C GLU A 167 -8.01 16.07 -8.28
N TYR A 168 -8.15 14.91 -7.62
CA TYR A 168 -8.36 13.61 -8.28
C TYR A 168 -9.00 12.59 -7.33
N GLU A 169 -9.74 11.65 -7.90
CA GLU A 169 -10.49 10.66 -7.16
C GLU A 169 -9.73 9.32 -7.10
N ILE A 170 -9.19 8.96 -5.93
CA ILE A 170 -8.56 7.65 -5.71
C ILE A 170 -9.60 6.54 -5.62
N PHE A 171 -10.63 6.76 -4.80
CA PHE A 171 -11.74 5.84 -4.60
C PHE A 171 -13.04 6.45 -5.10
N ASN A 172 -13.96 5.58 -5.56
CA ASN A 172 -15.32 6.01 -5.78
C ASN A 172 -15.95 6.45 -4.45
N GLU A 173 -16.47 7.68 -4.41
CA GLU A 173 -16.96 8.33 -3.19
C GLU A 173 -18.11 7.56 -2.53
N GLU A 174 -19.05 7.02 -3.31
CA GLU A 174 -20.14 6.22 -2.77
C GLU A 174 -19.63 4.93 -2.10
N ALA A 175 -18.69 4.22 -2.75
CA ALA A 175 -18.09 3.02 -2.21
C ALA A 175 -17.26 3.33 -0.95
N PHE A 176 -16.52 4.44 -0.94
CA PHE A 176 -15.74 4.87 0.22
C PHE A 176 -16.66 5.19 1.42
N ASN A 177 -17.69 6.00 1.23
CA ASN A 177 -18.65 6.34 2.27
C ASN A 177 -19.39 5.11 2.82
N ARG A 178 -19.67 4.13 1.95
CA ARG A 178 -20.26 2.85 2.39
C ARG A 178 -19.29 2.06 3.27
N VAL A 179 -18.00 1.99 2.94
CA VAL A 179 -16.98 1.37 3.82
C VAL A 179 -16.91 2.10 5.14
N MET A 180 -16.93 3.44 5.15
CA MET A 180 -16.87 4.22 6.39
C MET A 180 -18.09 3.97 7.29
N GLY A 181 -19.30 3.94 6.73
CA GLY A 181 -20.51 3.60 7.49
C GLY A 181 -20.50 2.17 8.05
N GLN A 182 -20.00 1.20 7.27
CA GLN A 182 -19.81 -0.18 7.76
C GLN A 182 -18.73 -0.24 8.86
N ALA A 183 -17.66 0.56 8.74
CA ALA A 183 -16.59 0.63 9.74
C ALA A 183 -17.13 1.06 11.11
N GLU A 184 -17.97 2.08 11.18
CA GLU A 184 -18.58 2.55 12.43
C GLU A 184 -19.37 1.43 13.13
N ILE A 185 -20.17 0.67 12.37
CA ILE A 185 -20.97 -0.45 12.90
C ILE A 185 -20.07 -1.56 13.45
N GLU A 186 -19.04 -1.96 12.68
CA GLU A 186 -18.14 -3.05 13.09
C GLU A 186 -17.22 -2.65 14.23
N ILE A 187 -16.80 -1.38 14.32
CA ILE A 187 -16.04 -0.84 15.45
C ILE A 187 -16.84 -0.98 16.75
N GLU A 188 -18.13 -0.61 16.73
CA GLU A 188 -18.99 -0.75 17.92
C GLU A 188 -19.22 -2.23 18.31
N ARG A 189 -19.32 -3.13 17.35
CA ARG A 189 -19.40 -4.58 17.60
C ARG A 189 -18.12 -5.11 18.28
N ILE A 190 -16.95 -4.71 17.79
CA ILE A 190 -15.67 -5.09 18.37
C ILE A 190 -15.52 -4.55 19.80
N LYS A 191 -15.84 -3.25 20.03
CA LYS A 191 -15.80 -2.62 21.36
C LYS A 191 -16.77 -3.27 22.33
N GLY A 192 -17.92 -3.74 21.84
CA GLY A 192 -18.91 -4.48 22.61
C GLY A 192 -18.48 -5.90 22.98
N GLY A 193 -17.25 -6.32 22.63
CA GLY A 193 -16.68 -7.63 22.98
C GLY A 193 -17.26 -8.80 22.16
N GLN A 194 -17.92 -8.55 21.04
CA GLN A 194 -18.34 -9.61 20.14
C GLN A 194 -17.11 -10.28 19.52
N ASN A 195 -17.15 -11.62 19.39
CA ASN A 195 -16.13 -12.32 18.64
C ASN A 195 -16.14 -11.82 17.18
N HIS A 196 -15.04 -11.25 16.74
CA HIS A 196 -14.96 -10.56 15.46
C HIS A 196 -13.80 -11.09 14.61
N PHE A 197 -14.01 -11.14 13.29
CA PHE A 197 -12.99 -11.58 12.34
C PHE A 197 -11.76 -10.65 12.33
N LEU A 198 -11.99 -9.33 12.40
CA LEU A 198 -10.93 -8.35 12.49
C LEU A 198 -10.41 -8.24 13.93
N ARG A 199 -9.10 -8.05 14.08
CA ARG A 199 -8.46 -7.88 15.39
C ARG A 199 -8.97 -6.64 16.11
N HIS A 200 -8.90 -6.65 17.45
CA HIS A 200 -9.40 -5.56 18.31
C HIS A 200 -8.80 -4.18 17.95
N TYR A 201 -7.57 -4.16 17.43
CA TYR A 201 -6.92 -2.94 16.97
C TYR A 201 -7.71 -2.18 15.89
N ALA A 202 -8.51 -2.86 15.07
CA ALA A 202 -9.42 -2.24 14.12
C ALA A 202 -10.46 -1.30 14.78
N ALA A 203 -10.74 -1.46 16.07
CA ALA A 203 -11.70 -0.63 16.80
C ALA A 203 -11.07 0.64 17.42
N THR A 204 -9.81 0.95 17.14
CA THR A 204 -9.14 2.16 17.62
C THR A 204 -9.79 3.42 17.03
N ASN A 205 -9.94 3.48 15.73
CA ASN A 205 -10.60 4.54 14.97
C ASN A 205 -10.92 4.03 13.56
N VAL A 206 -11.58 4.83 12.74
CA VAL A 206 -12.00 4.48 11.38
C VAL A 206 -10.80 4.27 10.44
N GLU A 207 -9.70 5.00 10.63
CA GLU A 207 -8.47 4.90 9.84
C GLU A 207 -7.79 3.55 10.06
N GLU A 208 -7.68 3.14 11.34
CA GLU A 208 -7.14 1.82 11.70
C GLU A 208 -8.05 0.70 11.25
N PHE A 209 -9.37 0.90 11.32
CA PHE A 209 -10.32 -0.05 10.76
C PHE A 209 -10.10 -0.27 9.27
N PHE A 210 -9.98 0.81 8.50
CA PHE A 210 -9.73 0.74 7.06
C PHE A 210 -8.43 0.00 6.74
N ALA A 211 -7.36 0.31 7.46
CA ALA A 211 -6.07 -0.34 7.26
C ALA A 211 -6.13 -1.83 7.58
N VAL A 212 -6.69 -2.22 8.74
CA VAL A 212 -6.86 -3.62 9.15
C VAL A 212 -7.80 -4.38 8.21
N ALA A 213 -8.89 -3.78 7.77
CA ALA A 213 -9.80 -4.38 6.81
C ALA A 213 -9.08 -4.63 5.46
N THR A 214 -8.30 -3.65 4.98
CA THR A 214 -7.54 -3.78 3.74
C THR A 214 -6.46 -4.86 3.84
N GLU A 215 -5.73 -4.98 4.95
CA GLU A 215 -4.80 -6.10 5.19
C GLU A 215 -5.51 -7.44 5.01
N ASN A 216 -6.60 -7.65 5.76
CA ASN A 216 -7.34 -8.91 5.75
C ASN A 216 -8.00 -9.19 4.39
N PHE A 217 -8.40 -8.15 3.66
CA PHE A 217 -8.93 -8.28 2.32
C PHE A 217 -7.95 -8.96 1.36
N PHE A 218 -6.66 -8.65 1.46
CA PHE A 218 -5.62 -9.26 0.63
C PHE A 218 -5.03 -10.55 1.22
N GLU A 219 -4.85 -10.63 2.53
CA GLU A 219 -4.16 -11.75 3.19
C GLU A 219 -5.10 -12.92 3.50
N ARG A 220 -6.33 -12.62 3.89
CA ARG A 220 -7.33 -13.62 4.34
C ARG A 220 -8.64 -13.50 3.58
N SER A 221 -8.55 -13.23 2.27
CA SER A 221 -9.67 -12.86 1.40
C SER A 221 -10.86 -13.84 1.44
N VAL A 222 -10.59 -15.14 1.39
CA VAL A 222 -11.63 -16.18 1.40
C VAL A 222 -12.38 -16.21 2.75
N GLN A 223 -11.62 -16.11 3.85
CA GLN A 223 -12.22 -16.07 5.19
C GLN A 223 -12.97 -14.76 5.40
N PHE A 224 -12.39 -13.63 5.00
CA PHE A 224 -13.05 -12.33 5.11
C PHE A 224 -14.41 -12.31 4.38
N LYS A 225 -14.42 -12.83 3.15
CA LYS A 225 -15.65 -12.93 2.36
C LYS A 225 -16.72 -13.78 3.04
N LYS A 226 -16.33 -14.81 3.79
CA LYS A 226 -17.24 -15.67 4.55
C LYS A 226 -17.78 -14.97 5.80
N GLU A 227 -16.90 -14.33 6.58
CA GLU A 227 -17.21 -13.78 7.91
C GLU A 227 -17.93 -12.41 7.82
N LEU A 228 -17.52 -11.55 6.87
CA LEU A 228 -18.06 -10.20 6.67
C LEU A 228 -18.35 -9.95 5.18
N PRO A 229 -19.33 -10.67 4.58
CA PRO A 229 -19.56 -10.67 3.14
C PRO A 229 -19.94 -9.30 2.57
N GLU A 230 -20.69 -8.49 3.30
CA GLU A 230 -21.10 -7.15 2.86
C GLU A 230 -19.91 -6.18 2.81
N LEU A 231 -19.10 -6.14 3.87
CA LEU A 231 -17.87 -5.32 3.91
C LEU A 231 -16.87 -5.77 2.86
N TYR A 232 -16.70 -7.08 2.70
CA TYR A 232 -15.85 -7.63 1.64
C TYR A 232 -16.32 -7.19 0.25
N GLY A 233 -17.62 -7.28 -0.02
CA GLY A 233 -18.21 -6.84 -1.29
C GLY A 233 -18.01 -5.35 -1.56
N THR A 234 -18.12 -4.51 -0.53
CA THR A 234 -17.87 -3.06 -0.65
C THR A 234 -16.39 -2.78 -0.92
N LEU A 235 -15.47 -3.50 -0.27
CA LEU A 235 -14.04 -3.39 -0.54
C LEU A 235 -13.65 -3.88 -1.95
N VAL A 236 -14.36 -4.89 -2.50
CA VAL A 236 -14.18 -5.31 -3.90
C VAL A 236 -14.50 -4.16 -4.85
N LEU A 237 -15.57 -3.41 -4.60
CA LEU A 237 -15.94 -2.24 -5.41
C LEU A 237 -14.92 -1.11 -5.23
N LEU A 238 -14.55 -0.81 -3.99
CA LEU A 238 -13.63 0.25 -3.64
C LEU A 238 -12.24 0.05 -4.26
N LEU A 239 -11.66 -1.13 -4.05
CA LEU A 239 -10.29 -1.47 -4.50
C LEU A 239 -10.25 -2.02 -5.93
N ARG A 240 -11.41 -2.24 -6.56
CA ARG A 240 -11.57 -2.77 -7.92
C ARG A 240 -10.84 -4.10 -8.12
N GLN A 241 -10.83 -4.94 -7.07
CA GLN A 241 -10.16 -6.24 -7.04
C GLN A 241 -11.01 -7.24 -6.25
N ASP A 242 -10.93 -8.55 -6.56
CA ASP A 242 -11.57 -9.63 -5.78
C ASP A 242 -10.50 -10.70 -5.48
N PRO A 243 -9.67 -10.51 -4.42
CA PRO A 243 -8.58 -11.43 -4.10
C PRO A 243 -9.03 -12.87 -3.79
N ALA A 244 -10.28 -13.08 -3.40
CA ALA A 244 -10.80 -14.42 -3.15
C ALA A 244 -11.01 -15.23 -4.45
N LYS A 245 -10.90 -14.58 -5.62
CA LYS A 245 -10.97 -15.22 -6.94
C LYS A 245 -9.61 -15.33 -7.65
N ASP A 246 -8.54 -14.71 -7.10
CA ASP A 246 -7.22 -14.64 -7.72
C ASP A 246 -6.37 -15.94 -7.60
#